data_e43422f8001caa83c91682d091186ad1
#
_entry.id   e43422f8001caa83c91682d091186ad1
#
_cell.length_a   1.000
_cell.length_b   1.000
_cell.length_c   1.000
_cell.angle_alpha   90.00
_cell.angle_beta   90.00
_cell.angle_gamma   90.00
#
_symmetry.space_group_name_H-M   'P 1'
#
loop_
_entity.id
_entity.type
_entity.pdbx_description
1 polymer ?
#
loop_
_entity_poly.entity_id
_entity_poly.type
_entity_poly.pdbx_seq_one_letter_code
_entity_poly.pdbx_strand_id
1 'polypeptide(L)'
;MSPRVEFDLNKLRENIVELKRRTNNIEFLFPVKCCNQTDVLNIIVDNEFGFDISNKNEYDLIKKYLNGQFLSVSSPLSYELEDCRYKNIHIVSNNLGTYKEENGIRINFNSNEKFGFSRFGIDYKKIKSELKSKIKYIHFHNSDYRDLEKCNDIYEELKNVIKEFPKLEILNIGGHLEDLSFEDGIDYLNKVRNIIPQNIKLIVEVGDFLFKDVGKLYCKVVDVCLDDNKQIATLNFSKMANQRWAYPIYINHTSSDSIQTIFYGCSCCETDLYLETRAGKLKIGDEIVFSNISPYSYQWNTSFNGVNLMEYNFKMDNK
;
A
#
# COMPACT_ATOMS: atom_id res chain seq x y z
N MET A 1 24.68 -9.32 14.83
CA MET A 1 24.17 -8.87 13.49
C MET A 1 23.16 -7.76 13.78
N SER A 2 23.30 -6.60 13.14
CA SER A 2 22.27 -5.56 13.19
C SER A 2 21.04 -6.01 12.42
N PRO A 3 19.82 -5.63 12.85
CA PRO A 3 18.62 -5.95 12.13
C PRO A 3 18.61 -5.22 10.78
N ARG A 4 18.25 -5.93 9.71
CA ARG A 4 18.24 -5.35 8.37
C ARG A 4 17.11 -5.90 7.52
N VAL A 5 16.62 -5.08 6.62
CA VAL A 5 15.71 -5.47 5.55
C VAL A 5 16.44 -5.47 4.22
N GLU A 6 16.22 -6.51 3.44
CA GLU A 6 16.73 -6.63 2.08
C GLU A 6 15.55 -6.72 1.12
N PHE A 7 15.51 -5.83 0.12
CA PHE A 7 14.54 -5.85 -0.97
C PHE A 7 15.23 -6.32 -2.26
N ASP A 8 14.68 -7.37 -2.88
CA ASP A 8 15.10 -7.90 -4.18
C ASP A 8 14.44 -7.09 -5.30
N LEU A 9 15.18 -6.21 -5.94
CA LEU A 9 14.67 -5.35 -7.02
C LEU A 9 14.44 -6.13 -8.32
N ASN A 10 15.07 -7.28 -8.52
CA ASN A 10 14.75 -8.14 -9.67
C ASN A 10 13.35 -8.73 -9.51
N LYS A 11 13.03 -9.23 -8.30
CA LYS A 11 11.69 -9.72 -7.99
C LYS A 11 10.62 -8.61 -8.12
N LEU A 12 10.93 -7.39 -7.71
CA LEU A 12 10.04 -6.24 -7.94
C LEU A 12 9.76 -6.03 -9.43
N ARG A 13 10.79 -6.07 -10.28
CA ARG A 13 10.62 -5.96 -11.75
C ARG A 13 9.78 -7.09 -12.31
N GLU A 14 10.02 -8.33 -11.87
CA GLU A 14 9.23 -9.49 -12.28
C GLU A 14 7.74 -9.30 -11.94
N ASN A 15 7.43 -8.87 -10.72
CA ASN A 15 6.06 -8.61 -10.29
C ASN A 15 5.39 -7.52 -11.14
N ILE A 16 6.10 -6.44 -11.45
CA ILE A 16 5.59 -5.36 -12.32
C ILE A 16 5.30 -5.87 -13.73
N VAL A 17 6.23 -6.60 -14.34
CA VAL A 17 6.08 -7.16 -15.68
C VAL A 17 4.91 -8.15 -15.71
N GLU A 18 4.81 -9.01 -14.72
CA GLU A 18 3.74 -10.00 -14.63
C GLU A 18 2.37 -9.34 -14.43
N LEU A 19 2.27 -8.32 -13.58
CA LEU A 19 1.05 -7.52 -13.40
C LEU A 19 0.60 -6.91 -14.73
N LYS A 20 1.49 -6.22 -15.44
CA LYS A 20 1.19 -5.60 -16.75
C LYS A 20 0.81 -6.63 -17.80
N ARG A 21 1.48 -7.78 -17.84
CA ARG A 21 1.21 -8.85 -18.81
C ARG A 21 -0.17 -9.49 -18.61
N ARG A 22 -0.62 -9.60 -17.38
CA ARG A 22 -1.86 -10.31 -17.02
C ARG A 22 -3.08 -9.41 -16.84
N THR A 23 -2.89 -8.10 -16.89
CA THR A 23 -3.99 -7.13 -16.84
C THR A 23 -4.05 -6.32 -18.14
N ASN A 24 -5.24 -5.91 -18.55
CA ASN A 24 -5.44 -5.15 -19.76
C ASN A 24 -6.21 -3.85 -19.48
N ASN A 25 -5.80 -2.76 -20.12
CA ASN A 25 -6.49 -1.47 -20.08
C ASN A 25 -6.71 -0.94 -18.64
N ILE A 26 -5.67 -1.08 -17.83
CA ILE A 26 -5.56 -0.51 -16.47
C ILE A 26 -4.33 0.39 -16.43
N GLU A 27 -4.48 1.60 -15.94
CA GLU A 27 -3.35 2.49 -15.65
C GLU A 27 -2.95 2.32 -14.19
N PHE A 28 -1.67 2.09 -13.95
CA PHE A 28 -1.14 1.89 -12.60
C PHE A 28 -0.42 3.14 -12.11
N LEU A 29 -0.72 3.52 -10.87
CA LEU A 29 0.00 4.56 -10.15
C LEU A 29 0.77 3.94 -8.99
N PHE A 30 1.97 4.44 -8.77
CA PHE A 30 2.76 4.09 -7.60
C PHE A 30 2.59 5.17 -6.53
N PRO A 31 2.06 4.85 -5.34
CA PRO A 31 1.96 5.81 -4.25
C PRO A 31 3.34 6.05 -3.64
N VAL A 32 3.85 7.28 -3.73
CA VAL A 32 5.21 7.66 -3.30
C VAL A 32 5.41 7.42 -1.80
N LYS A 33 4.37 7.53 -1.00
CA LYS A 33 4.36 7.17 0.42
C LYS A 33 4.73 5.70 0.70
N CYS A 34 4.61 4.81 -0.31
CA CYS A 34 4.98 3.40 -0.16
C CYS A 34 6.50 3.24 -0.08
N CYS A 35 7.23 3.82 -1.04
CA CYS A 35 8.68 3.81 -1.07
C CYS A 35 9.21 4.95 -1.93
N ASN A 36 10.09 5.77 -1.38
CA ASN A 36 10.71 6.89 -2.10
C ASN A 36 12.18 6.65 -2.46
N GLN A 37 12.64 5.40 -2.39
CA GLN A 37 14.01 5.02 -2.71
C GLN A 37 14.27 5.14 -4.23
N THR A 38 15.42 5.71 -4.61
CA THR A 38 15.73 6.10 -5.99
C THR A 38 15.64 4.94 -6.98
N ASP A 39 16.19 3.76 -6.66
CA ASP A 39 16.19 2.62 -7.60
C ASP A 39 14.78 2.05 -7.79
N VAL A 40 13.95 2.09 -6.74
CA VAL A 40 12.52 1.75 -6.84
C VAL A 40 11.80 2.73 -7.77
N LEU A 41 12.00 4.04 -7.58
CA LEU A 41 11.35 5.06 -8.42
C LEU A 41 11.80 4.94 -9.89
N ASN A 42 13.07 4.63 -10.15
CA ASN A 42 13.56 4.35 -11.50
C ASN A 42 12.84 3.14 -12.13
N ILE A 43 12.70 2.03 -11.39
CA ILE A 43 11.98 0.85 -11.87
C ILE A 43 10.52 1.19 -12.21
N ILE A 44 9.87 1.99 -11.38
CA ILE A 44 8.48 2.43 -11.60
C ILE A 44 8.37 3.25 -12.90
N VAL A 45 9.27 4.20 -13.12
CA VAL A 45 9.28 5.04 -14.33
C VAL A 45 9.62 4.24 -15.58
N ASP A 46 10.62 3.35 -15.50
CA ASP A 46 11.03 2.47 -16.61
C ASP A 46 9.88 1.56 -17.08
N ASN A 47 8.92 1.31 -16.21
CA ASN A 47 7.71 0.56 -16.51
C ASN A 47 6.48 1.44 -16.81
N GLU A 48 6.66 2.73 -17.01
CA GLU A 48 5.62 3.70 -17.42
C GLU A 48 4.47 3.87 -16.41
N PHE A 49 4.68 3.55 -15.14
CA PHE A 49 3.69 3.82 -14.11
C PHE A 49 3.61 5.32 -13.85
N GLY A 50 2.39 5.79 -13.54
CA GLY A 50 2.18 7.11 -12.96
C GLY A 50 2.48 7.12 -11.45
N PHE A 51 2.16 8.24 -10.82
CA PHE A 51 2.38 8.41 -9.39
C PHE A 51 1.11 8.89 -8.68
N ASP A 52 0.91 8.43 -7.44
CA ASP A 52 0.02 9.08 -6.47
C ASP A 52 0.86 9.74 -5.37
N ILE A 53 0.56 11.01 -5.11
CA ILE A 53 1.25 11.82 -4.10
C ILE A 53 0.27 12.48 -3.13
N SER A 54 0.77 12.80 -1.95
CA SER A 54 -0.05 13.37 -0.88
C SER A 54 0.21 14.85 -0.62
N ASN A 55 1.36 15.40 -1.03
CA ASN A 55 1.78 16.76 -0.71
C ASN A 55 2.88 17.27 -1.63
N LYS A 56 3.23 18.55 -1.44
CA LYS A 56 4.28 19.21 -2.21
C LYS A 56 5.66 18.58 -2.04
N ASN A 57 6.00 18.06 -0.87
CA ASN A 57 7.32 17.47 -0.64
C ASN A 57 7.49 16.18 -1.48
N GLU A 58 6.45 15.34 -1.57
CA GLU A 58 6.47 14.18 -2.46
C GLU A 58 6.56 14.60 -3.94
N TYR A 59 5.85 15.68 -4.35
CA TYR A 59 6.01 16.23 -5.69
C TYR A 59 7.44 16.67 -5.97
N ASP A 60 8.05 17.45 -5.07
CA ASP A 60 9.41 17.96 -5.23
C ASP A 60 10.45 16.83 -5.33
N LEU A 61 10.19 15.70 -4.68
CA LEU A 61 11.02 14.50 -4.75
C LEU A 61 10.90 13.81 -6.12
N ILE A 62 9.68 13.69 -6.67
CA ILE A 62 9.45 12.90 -7.89
C ILE A 62 9.46 13.72 -9.17
N LYS A 63 9.40 15.06 -9.12
CA LYS A 63 9.28 15.91 -10.33
C LYS A 63 10.36 15.66 -11.39
N LYS A 64 11.54 15.22 -10.98
CA LYS A 64 12.65 14.87 -11.90
C LYS A 64 12.39 13.57 -12.67
N TYR A 65 11.47 12.72 -12.21
CA TYR A 65 11.11 11.46 -12.86
C TYR A 65 9.89 11.61 -13.77
N LEU A 66 9.17 12.74 -13.70
CA LEU A 66 7.95 12.97 -14.47
C LEU A 66 8.27 13.31 -15.93
N ASN A 67 7.79 12.49 -16.85
CA ASN A 67 7.92 12.68 -18.29
C ASN A 67 6.57 12.35 -18.98
N GLY A 68 5.50 13.03 -18.58
CA GLY A 68 4.17 12.85 -19.14
C GLY A 68 3.28 11.83 -18.40
N GLN A 69 3.78 11.09 -17.42
CA GLN A 69 3.01 10.12 -16.64
C GLN A 69 1.84 10.79 -15.89
N PHE A 70 0.80 10.03 -15.62
CA PHE A 70 -0.32 10.47 -14.81
C PHE A 70 0.15 10.74 -13.36
N LEU A 71 -0.20 11.90 -12.84
CA LEU A 71 0.09 12.29 -11.46
C LEU A 71 -1.23 12.56 -10.72
N SER A 72 -1.59 11.66 -9.82
CA SER A 72 -2.73 11.83 -8.90
C SER A 72 -2.30 12.56 -7.63
N VAL A 73 -3.16 13.44 -7.13
CA VAL A 73 -3.00 14.10 -5.83
C VAL A 73 -4.26 13.89 -5.01
N SER A 74 -4.28 12.85 -4.19
CA SER A 74 -5.47 12.44 -3.43
C SER A 74 -5.28 12.64 -1.92
N SER A 75 -5.19 13.89 -1.47
CA SER A 75 -4.84 14.24 -0.08
C SER A 75 -5.59 15.48 0.42
N PRO A 76 -5.79 15.61 1.75
CA PRO A 76 -6.21 16.87 2.35
C PRO A 76 -5.25 18.04 2.12
N LEU A 77 -3.99 17.76 1.74
CA LEU A 77 -2.97 18.77 1.41
C LEU A 77 -2.90 19.07 -0.10
N SER A 78 -3.84 18.60 -0.90
CA SER A 78 -3.84 18.77 -2.36
C SER A 78 -3.83 20.26 -2.79
N TYR A 79 -4.32 21.17 -1.94
CA TYR A 79 -4.30 22.62 -2.17
C TYR A 79 -2.87 23.19 -2.36
N GLU A 80 -1.84 22.52 -1.81
CA GLU A 80 -0.43 22.92 -1.99
C GLU A 80 0.05 22.81 -3.44
N LEU A 81 -0.68 22.08 -4.27
CA LEU A 81 -0.35 21.76 -5.66
C LEU A 81 -1.30 22.38 -6.68
N GLU A 82 -2.23 23.24 -6.26
CA GLU A 82 -3.17 23.92 -7.17
C GLU A 82 -2.46 24.76 -8.23
N ASP A 83 -1.31 25.36 -7.91
CA ASP A 83 -0.49 26.14 -8.84
C ASP A 83 0.60 25.32 -9.57
N CYS A 84 0.56 24.00 -9.45
CA CYS A 84 1.52 23.13 -10.10
C CYS A 84 1.37 23.16 -11.63
N ARG A 85 2.48 23.38 -12.34
CA ARG A 85 2.50 23.49 -13.81
C ARG A 85 2.66 22.20 -14.57
N TYR A 86 2.69 21.06 -13.87
CA TYR A 86 2.77 19.76 -14.54
C TYR A 86 1.45 19.49 -15.28
N LYS A 87 1.54 19.20 -16.59
CA LYS A 87 0.33 19.16 -17.44
C LYS A 87 -0.60 17.98 -17.14
N ASN A 88 -0.04 16.85 -16.70
CA ASN A 88 -0.80 15.63 -16.42
C ASN A 88 -1.01 15.42 -14.92
N ILE A 89 -1.19 16.52 -14.17
CA ILE A 89 -1.57 16.50 -12.76
C ILE A 89 -3.09 16.47 -12.62
N HIS A 90 -3.57 15.62 -11.74
CA HIS A 90 -4.99 15.43 -11.47
C HIS A 90 -5.23 15.54 -9.95
N ILE A 91 -5.75 16.69 -9.55
CA ILE A 91 -6.08 16.97 -8.15
C ILE A 91 -7.42 16.33 -7.81
N VAL A 92 -7.50 15.65 -6.68
CA VAL A 92 -8.71 15.02 -6.17
C VAL A 92 -9.19 15.75 -4.92
N SER A 93 -10.33 16.39 -5.02
CA SER A 93 -10.97 17.09 -3.91
C SER A 93 -11.56 16.09 -2.91
N ASN A 94 -11.27 16.29 -1.63
CA ASN A 94 -11.72 15.41 -0.56
C ASN A 94 -13.15 15.71 -0.07
N ASN A 95 -13.70 16.88 -0.43
CA ASN A 95 -15.04 17.33 -0.05
C ASN A 95 -15.60 18.35 -1.07
N LEU A 96 -16.91 18.61 -0.99
CA LEU A 96 -17.58 19.55 -1.92
C LEU A 96 -17.14 20.99 -1.76
N GLY A 97 -16.68 21.40 -0.58
CA GLY A 97 -16.24 22.77 -0.33
C GLY A 97 -14.93 23.13 -1.03
N THR A 98 -14.12 22.13 -1.39
CA THR A 98 -12.85 22.30 -2.12
C THR A 98 -12.95 21.82 -3.57
N TYR A 99 -14.11 21.32 -4.01
CA TYR A 99 -14.29 20.82 -5.37
C TYR A 99 -14.28 21.96 -6.39
N LYS A 100 -13.47 21.77 -7.44
CA LYS A 100 -13.46 22.57 -8.66
C LYS A 100 -13.81 21.68 -9.84
N GLU A 101 -14.42 22.22 -10.90
CA GLU A 101 -14.94 21.43 -12.02
C GLU A 101 -13.83 20.66 -12.79
N GLU A 102 -12.61 21.19 -12.77
CA GLU A 102 -11.40 20.57 -13.35
C GLU A 102 -10.79 19.44 -12.49
N ASN A 103 -11.21 19.34 -11.22
CA ASN A 103 -10.68 18.35 -10.28
C ASN A 103 -11.49 17.05 -10.30
N GLY A 104 -10.84 15.96 -9.86
CA GLY A 104 -11.54 14.77 -9.41
C GLY A 104 -12.22 14.98 -8.06
N ILE A 105 -13.09 14.07 -7.71
CA ILE A 105 -13.72 14.02 -6.39
C ILE A 105 -13.49 12.67 -5.72
N ARG A 106 -13.10 12.70 -4.45
CA ARG A 106 -13.01 11.48 -3.64
C ARG A 106 -14.38 11.14 -3.09
N ILE A 107 -14.84 9.94 -3.40
CA ILE A 107 -16.07 9.39 -2.82
C ILE A 107 -15.75 8.33 -1.76
N ASN A 108 -16.72 8.05 -0.92
CA ASN A 108 -16.67 7.03 0.11
C ASN A 108 -17.95 6.20 0.05
N PHE A 109 -17.81 4.88 0.11
CA PHE A 109 -18.94 3.95 0.14
C PHE A 109 -19.37 3.63 1.57
N ASN A 110 -18.47 3.78 2.55
CA ASN A 110 -18.70 3.41 3.94
C ASN A 110 -18.47 4.56 4.91
N SER A 111 -19.27 4.57 5.96
CA SER A 111 -18.99 5.32 7.18
C SER A 111 -17.91 4.60 7.99
N ASN A 112 -17.00 5.35 8.61
CA ASN A 112 -16.15 4.81 9.66
C ASN A 112 -17.04 4.28 10.81
N GLU A 113 -16.95 3.00 11.12
CA GLU A 113 -17.79 2.34 12.12
C GLU A 113 -17.76 3.05 13.48
N LYS A 114 -16.58 3.58 13.89
CA LYS A 114 -16.43 4.26 15.17
C LYS A 114 -17.17 5.61 15.24
N PHE A 115 -17.22 6.36 14.14
CA PHE A 115 -17.76 7.73 14.12
C PHE A 115 -18.96 7.90 13.19
N GLY A 116 -19.41 6.84 12.50
CA GLY A 116 -20.51 6.89 11.54
C GLY A 116 -20.21 7.66 10.25
N PHE A 117 -18.95 8.17 10.06
CA PHE A 117 -18.49 8.82 8.83
C PHE A 117 -16.97 8.72 8.69
N SER A 118 -16.48 8.82 7.47
CA SER A 118 -15.05 8.92 7.18
C SER A 118 -14.65 10.38 6.95
N ARG A 119 -13.43 10.73 7.38
CA ARG A 119 -12.82 12.03 7.03
C ARG A 119 -12.34 12.10 5.57
N PHE A 120 -12.35 10.98 4.86
CA PHE A 120 -11.89 10.87 3.48
C PHE A 120 -13.04 10.60 2.55
N GLY A 121 -13.27 11.54 1.62
CA GLY A 121 -14.28 11.41 0.59
C GLY A 121 -15.69 11.71 1.07
N ILE A 122 -16.61 11.72 0.13
CA ILE A 122 -18.01 12.06 0.30
C ILE A 122 -18.84 10.83 -0.02
N ASP A 123 -19.89 10.58 0.75
CA ASP A 123 -20.94 9.66 0.34
C ASP A 123 -21.54 10.13 -0.99
N TYR A 124 -21.30 9.38 -2.06
CA TYR A 124 -21.70 9.77 -3.41
C TYR A 124 -23.23 9.94 -3.56
N LYS A 125 -24.02 9.25 -2.71
CA LYS A 125 -25.49 9.36 -2.68
C LYS A 125 -25.94 10.76 -2.24
N LYS A 126 -25.10 11.51 -1.49
CA LYS A 126 -25.36 12.89 -1.05
C LYS A 126 -24.96 13.95 -2.06
N ILE A 127 -24.30 13.60 -3.15
CA ILE A 127 -23.95 14.53 -4.22
C ILE A 127 -25.19 14.82 -5.06
N LYS A 128 -25.52 16.10 -5.28
CA LYS A 128 -26.67 16.52 -6.08
C LYS A 128 -26.54 16.09 -7.54
N SER A 129 -27.65 15.74 -8.18
CA SER A 129 -27.69 15.22 -9.56
C SER A 129 -27.06 16.18 -10.58
N GLU A 130 -27.26 17.51 -10.42
CA GLU A 130 -26.66 18.53 -11.28
C GLU A 130 -25.13 18.49 -11.22
N LEU A 131 -24.57 18.21 -10.05
CA LEU A 131 -23.13 18.10 -9.90
C LEU A 131 -22.61 16.75 -10.43
N LYS A 132 -23.34 15.65 -10.18
CA LYS A 132 -22.98 14.33 -10.73
C LYS A 132 -22.85 14.34 -12.25
N SER A 133 -23.71 15.14 -12.93
CA SER A 133 -23.67 15.27 -14.39
C SER A 133 -22.44 16.03 -14.94
N LYS A 134 -21.60 16.60 -14.08
CA LYS A 134 -20.40 17.35 -14.46
C LYS A 134 -19.11 16.65 -14.10
N ILE A 135 -19.13 15.79 -13.08
CA ILE A 135 -17.95 15.10 -12.57
C ILE A 135 -17.43 14.09 -13.60
N LYS A 136 -16.13 14.21 -13.92
CA LYS A 136 -15.43 13.39 -14.90
C LYS A 136 -14.43 12.45 -14.29
N TYR A 137 -13.93 12.75 -13.08
CA TYR A 137 -12.95 11.95 -12.39
C TYR A 137 -13.44 11.63 -10.98
N ILE A 138 -13.55 10.35 -10.67
CA ILE A 138 -13.87 9.82 -9.35
C ILE A 138 -12.69 9.01 -8.82
N HIS A 139 -12.34 9.28 -7.57
CA HIS A 139 -11.40 8.50 -6.79
C HIS A 139 -12.10 7.91 -5.57
N PHE A 140 -11.79 6.69 -5.23
CA PHE A 140 -12.06 6.14 -3.91
C PHE A 140 -10.92 5.25 -3.43
N HIS A 141 -10.79 5.14 -2.13
CA HIS A 141 -9.82 4.25 -1.51
C HIS A 141 -10.47 3.68 -0.26
N ASN A 142 -10.86 2.43 -0.33
CA ASN A 142 -11.53 1.75 0.77
C ASN A 142 -10.87 0.37 0.99
N SER A 143 -10.39 0.15 2.21
CA SER A 143 -9.76 -1.10 2.64
C SER A 143 -10.77 -2.23 2.83
N ASP A 144 -12.00 -1.92 3.20
CA ASP A 144 -12.99 -2.92 3.62
C ASP A 144 -13.49 -3.81 2.47
N TYR A 145 -13.23 -3.42 1.22
CA TYR A 145 -13.71 -4.11 0.01
C TYR A 145 -12.64 -4.92 -0.74
N ARG A 146 -11.49 -5.16 -0.13
CA ARG A 146 -10.40 -5.94 -0.76
C ARG A 146 -10.40 -7.41 -0.35
N ASP A 147 -11.33 -7.80 0.48
CA ASP A 147 -11.62 -9.20 0.79
C ASP A 147 -12.38 -9.81 -0.39
N LEU A 148 -11.94 -10.98 -0.86
CA LEU A 148 -12.59 -11.71 -1.96
C LEU A 148 -14.05 -12.04 -1.66
N GLU A 149 -14.41 -12.24 -0.40
CA GLU A 149 -15.78 -12.50 0.02
C GLU A 149 -16.68 -11.26 -0.16
N LYS A 150 -16.10 -10.04 -0.04
CA LYS A 150 -16.80 -8.76 -0.21
C LYS A 150 -16.70 -8.19 -1.64
N CYS A 151 -16.05 -8.88 -2.56
CA CYS A 151 -15.89 -8.41 -3.94
C CYS A 151 -17.24 -8.15 -4.65
N ASN A 152 -18.26 -8.91 -4.34
CA ASN A 152 -19.58 -8.72 -4.96
C ASN A 152 -20.20 -7.37 -4.59
N ASP A 153 -20.01 -6.91 -3.34
CA ASP A 153 -20.56 -5.64 -2.88
C ASP A 153 -19.86 -4.47 -3.59
N ILE A 154 -18.53 -4.53 -3.77
CA ILE A 154 -17.80 -3.49 -4.51
C ILE A 154 -18.22 -3.46 -5.99
N TYR A 155 -18.50 -4.61 -6.60
CA TYR A 155 -18.92 -4.65 -8.00
C TYR A 155 -20.27 -3.97 -8.21
N GLU A 156 -21.22 -4.18 -7.32
CA GLU A 156 -22.53 -3.51 -7.41
C GLU A 156 -22.41 -2.00 -7.13
N GLU A 157 -21.61 -1.59 -6.15
CA GLU A 157 -21.36 -0.17 -5.91
C GLU A 157 -20.65 0.52 -7.10
N LEU A 158 -19.71 -0.16 -7.76
CA LEU A 158 -19.07 0.36 -8.99
C LEU A 158 -20.07 0.56 -10.12
N LYS A 159 -20.98 -0.39 -10.34
CA LYS A 159 -22.05 -0.24 -11.33
C LYS A 159 -22.97 0.93 -11.03
N ASN A 160 -23.32 1.12 -9.75
CA ASN A 160 -24.14 2.25 -9.32
C ASN A 160 -23.43 3.59 -9.56
N VAL A 161 -22.14 3.69 -9.21
CA VAL A 161 -21.33 4.90 -9.45
C VAL A 161 -21.31 5.21 -10.94
N ILE A 162 -20.98 4.25 -11.80
CA ILE A 162 -20.92 4.46 -13.26
C ILE A 162 -22.28 4.97 -13.80
N LYS A 163 -23.38 4.41 -13.31
CA LYS A 163 -24.74 4.84 -13.71
C LYS A 163 -25.09 6.26 -13.26
N GLU A 164 -24.65 6.64 -12.06
CA GLU A 164 -24.99 7.94 -11.47
C GLU A 164 -24.14 9.10 -11.98
N PHE A 165 -22.96 8.81 -12.58
CA PHE A 165 -22.03 9.81 -13.09
C PHE A 165 -21.87 9.69 -14.64
N PRO A 166 -22.80 10.22 -15.42
CA PRO A 166 -22.89 9.97 -16.86
C PRO A 166 -21.74 10.54 -17.70
N LYS A 167 -20.94 11.46 -17.13
CA LYS A 167 -19.75 12.04 -17.77
C LYS A 167 -18.44 11.51 -17.22
N LEU A 168 -18.47 10.39 -16.47
CA LEU A 168 -17.28 9.80 -15.90
C LEU A 168 -16.30 9.36 -16.99
N GLU A 169 -15.09 9.91 -16.96
CA GLU A 169 -13.99 9.59 -17.88
C GLU A 169 -12.88 8.80 -17.16
N ILE A 170 -12.68 9.04 -15.86
CA ILE A 170 -11.61 8.44 -15.06
C ILE A 170 -12.19 7.90 -13.76
N LEU A 171 -11.87 6.64 -13.47
CA LEU A 171 -12.20 5.99 -12.19
C LEU A 171 -10.93 5.44 -11.57
N ASN A 172 -10.48 6.06 -10.48
CA ASN A 172 -9.38 5.60 -9.66
C ASN A 172 -9.94 4.85 -8.45
N ILE A 173 -9.64 3.57 -8.37
CA ILE A 173 -10.13 2.68 -7.29
C ILE A 173 -9.18 2.58 -6.10
N GLY A 174 -8.12 3.40 -6.07
CA GLY A 174 -7.11 3.39 -5.00
C GLY A 174 -6.28 2.11 -4.97
N GLY A 175 -5.70 1.83 -3.83
CA GLY A 175 -4.84 0.67 -3.55
C GLY A 175 -5.45 -0.33 -2.58
N HIS A 176 -4.65 -0.82 -1.64
CA HIS A 176 -5.00 -1.80 -0.60
C HIS A 176 -5.30 -3.21 -1.15
N LEU A 177 -4.37 -3.72 -1.97
CA LEU A 177 -4.41 -5.10 -2.48
C LEU A 177 -3.46 -6.02 -1.69
N GLU A 178 -2.84 -5.52 -0.64
CA GLU A 178 -1.84 -6.21 0.16
C GLU A 178 -2.37 -7.42 0.94
N ASP A 179 -3.67 -7.46 1.22
CA ASP A 179 -4.31 -8.61 1.88
C ASP A 179 -4.55 -9.79 0.92
N LEU A 180 -4.51 -9.54 -0.38
CA LEU A 180 -4.66 -10.57 -1.41
C LEU A 180 -3.32 -11.21 -1.74
N SER A 181 -3.34 -12.47 -2.17
CA SER A 181 -2.20 -13.04 -2.88
C SER A 181 -1.96 -12.29 -4.19
N PHE A 182 -0.78 -12.44 -4.80
CA PHE A 182 -0.50 -11.80 -6.09
C PHE A 182 -1.47 -12.27 -7.17
N GLU A 183 -1.82 -13.55 -7.18
CA GLU A 183 -2.78 -14.16 -8.10
C GLU A 183 -4.20 -13.61 -7.90
N ASP A 184 -4.68 -13.65 -6.65
CA ASP A 184 -6.03 -13.16 -6.32
C ASP A 184 -6.19 -11.67 -6.62
N GLY A 185 -5.12 -10.88 -6.42
CA GLY A 185 -5.12 -9.46 -6.75
C GLY A 185 -5.26 -9.21 -8.26
N ILE A 186 -4.55 -9.97 -9.10
CA ILE A 186 -4.68 -9.91 -10.56
C ILE A 186 -6.10 -10.30 -10.99
N ASP A 187 -6.63 -11.38 -10.45
CA ASP A 187 -7.99 -11.84 -10.76
C ASP A 187 -9.04 -10.81 -10.35
N TYR A 188 -8.88 -10.19 -9.17
CA TYR A 188 -9.72 -9.08 -8.74
C TYR A 188 -9.68 -7.91 -9.72
N LEU A 189 -8.49 -7.47 -10.12
CA LEU A 189 -8.32 -6.36 -11.06
C LEU A 189 -8.97 -6.64 -12.41
N ASN A 190 -8.83 -7.84 -12.95
CA ASN A 190 -9.46 -8.24 -14.20
C ASN A 190 -11.01 -8.27 -14.08
N LYS A 191 -11.54 -8.77 -12.97
CA LYS A 191 -12.98 -8.73 -12.71
C LYS A 191 -13.50 -7.30 -12.63
N VAL A 192 -12.79 -6.41 -11.92
CA VAL A 192 -13.14 -4.98 -11.86
C VAL A 192 -13.09 -4.35 -13.26
N ARG A 193 -12.02 -4.60 -14.03
CA ARG A 193 -11.90 -4.05 -15.40
C ARG A 193 -13.06 -4.48 -16.30
N ASN A 194 -13.53 -5.72 -16.18
CA ASN A 194 -14.63 -6.25 -17.00
C ASN A 194 -15.99 -5.58 -16.72
N ILE A 195 -16.18 -5.02 -15.52
CA ILE A 195 -17.42 -4.32 -15.15
C ILE A 195 -17.42 -2.88 -15.67
N ILE A 196 -16.25 -2.24 -15.72
CA ILE A 196 -16.11 -0.84 -16.09
C ILE A 196 -16.13 -0.68 -17.62
N PRO A 197 -16.97 0.21 -18.20
CA PRO A 197 -16.98 0.49 -19.63
C PRO A 197 -15.58 0.85 -20.17
N GLN A 198 -15.26 0.41 -21.40
CA GLN A 198 -13.93 0.59 -21.98
C GLN A 198 -13.55 2.05 -22.23
N ASN A 199 -14.52 2.93 -22.37
CA ASN A 199 -14.32 4.37 -22.50
C ASN A 199 -13.99 5.08 -21.18
N ILE A 200 -14.10 4.40 -20.04
CA ILE A 200 -13.69 4.91 -18.74
C ILE A 200 -12.27 4.38 -18.43
N LYS A 201 -11.34 5.31 -18.23
CA LYS A 201 -9.98 4.98 -17.79
C LYS A 201 -10.05 4.44 -16.38
N LEU A 202 -9.61 3.19 -16.17
CA LEU A 202 -9.45 2.59 -14.86
C LEU A 202 -8.03 2.84 -14.35
N ILE A 203 -7.93 3.40 -13.16
CA ILE A 203 -6.67 3.65 -12.45
C ILE A 203 -6.65 2.83 -11.16
N VAL A 204 -5.47 2.25 -10.85
CA VAL A 204 -5.22 1.49 -9.62
C VAL A 204 -3.91 1.95 -8.99
N GLU A 205 -3.92 2.21 -7.68
CA GLU A 205 -2.74 2.60 -6.91
C GLU A 205 -2.08 1.35 -6.35
N VAL A 206 -0.98 0.91 -6.96
CA VAL A 206 -0.26 -0.31 -6.58
C VAL A 206 1.02 0.04 -5.82
N GLY A 207 0.98 -0.11 -4.50
CA GLY A 207 2.12 0.11 -3.60
C GLY A 207 2.71 -1.22 -3.15
N ASP A 208 2.37 -1.61 -1.94
CA ASP A 208 2.86 -2.81 -1.26
C ASP A 208 2.56 -4.11 -2.04
N PHE A 209 1.48 -4.12 -2.82
CA PHE A 209 1.12 -5.24 -3.68
C PHE A 209 2.25 -5.63 -4.67
N LEU A 210 3.02 -4.67 -5.17
CA LEU A 210 4.17 -4.94 -6.04
C LEU A 210 5.34 -5.60 -5.29
N PHE A 211 5.36 -5.48 -3.96
CA PHE A 211 6.44 -5.97 -3.11
C PHE A 211 6.18 -7.37 -2.53
N LYS A 212 5.19 -8.10 -3.04
CA LYS A 212 4.96 -9.49 -2.67
C LYS A 212 6.23 -10.31 -2.93
N ASP A 213 6.72 -10.99 -1.88
CA ASP A 213 7.96 -11.81 -1.89
C ASP A 213 9.25 -11.04 -2.23
N VAL A 214 9.24 -9.70 -2.20
CA VAL A 214 10.40 -8.84 -2.48
C VAL A 214 11.23 -8.57 -1.22
N GLY A 215 10.59 -8.31 -0.08
CA GLY A 215 11.24 -7.89 1.16
C GLY A 215 11.47 -9.02 2.15
N LYS A 216 12.69 -9.11 2.71
CA LYS A 216 13.05 -10.01 3.82
C LYS A 216 13.70 -9.24 4.95
N LEU A 217 13.26 -9.52 6.18
CA LEU A 217 13.86 -8.99 7.42
C LEU A 217 14.70 -10.07 8.09
N TYR A 218 15.95 -9.73 8.40
CA TYR A 218 16.91 -10.54 9.15
C TYR A 218 17.13 -9.88 10.50
N CYS A 219 16.93 -10.64 11.57
CA CYS A 219 17.07 -10.18 12.95
C CYS A 219 17.57 -11.30 13.88
N LYS A 220 17.74 -10.97 15.16
CA LYS A 220 18.15 -11.94 16.19
C LYS A 220 17.23 -11.90 17.38
N VAL A 221 17.10 -13.05 18.02
CA VAL A 221 16.49 -13.18 19.34
C VAL A 221 17.44 -12.61 20.39
N VAL A 222 16.98 -11.70 21.21
CA VAL A 222 17.74 -11.06 22.31
C VAL A 222 17.27 -11.49 23.69
N ASP A 223 16.04 -11.98 23.79
CA ASP A 223 15.48 -12.54 25.02
C ASP A 223 14.44 -13.62 24.71
N VAL A 224 14.28 -14.61 25.60
CA VAL A 224 13.28 -15.67 25.48
C VAL A 224 12.67 -15.96 26.84
N CYS A 225 11.36 -15.88 26.92
CA CYS A 225 10.58 -16.35 28.05
C CYS A 225 9.78 -17.60 27.64
N LEU A 226 9.85 -18.64 28.45
CA LEU A 226 9.12 -19.89 28.25
C LEU A 226 8.03 -20.04 29.32
N ASP A 227 6.83 -20.38 28.89
CA ASP A 227 5.70 -20.69 29.74
C ASP A 227 4.95 -21.91 29.18
N ASP A 228 5.10 -23.07 29.83
CA ASP A 228 4.57 -24.38 29.43
C ASP A 228 4.80 -24.68 27.93
N ASN A 229 3.76 -24.56 27.12
CA ASN A 229 3.79 -24.86 25.68
C ASN A 229 3.87 -23.59 24.79
N LYS A 230 4.25 -22.45 25.38
CA LYS A 230 4.38 -21.15 24.69
C LYS A 230 5.75 -20.57 24.91
N GLN A 231 6.21 -19.79 23.94
CA GLN A 231 7.39 -18.96 24.11
C GLN A 231 7.13 -17.54 23.64
N ILE A 232 7.76 -16.59 24.32
CA ILE A 232 7.84 -15.20 23.91
C ILE A 232 9.30 -14.95 23.54
N ALA A 233 9.54 -14.51 22.31
CA ALA A 233 10.87 -14.18 21.82
C ALA A 233 10.95 -12.68 21.52
N THR A 234 11.85 -11.97 22.19
CA THR A 234 12.14 -10.57 21.91
C THR A 234 13.20 -10.47 20.83
N LEU A 235 12.93 -9.67 19.80
CA LEU A 235 13.79 -9.46 18.65
C LEU A 235 14.63 -8.18 18.82
N ASN A 236 15.77 -8.08 18.14
CA ASN A 236 16.68 -6.92 18.24
C ASN A 236 16.26 -5.71 17.39
N PHE A 237 14.98 -5.56 17.08
CA PHE A 237 14.36 -4.40 16.47
C PHE A 237 12.98 -4.13 17.11
N SER A 238 12.34 -3.02 16.77
CA SER A 238 11.00 -2.71 17.25
C SER A 238 10.02 -2.56 16.09
N LYS A 239 8.85 -3.20 16.18
CA LYS A 239 7.76 -2.96 15.24
C LYS A 239 7.32 -1.49 15.27
N MET A 240 7.23 -0.91 16.48
CA MET A 240 6.77 0.46 16.66
C MET A 240 7.75 1.49 16.08
N ALA A 241 9.05 1.21 16.12
CA ALA A 241 10.09 2.11 15.62
C ALA A 241 10.45 1.86 14.15
N ASN A 242 10.55 0.60 13.75
CA ASN A 242 11.18 0.24 12.49
C ASN A 242 10.26 -0.46 11.47
N GLN A 243 9.12 -1.05 11.92
CA GLN A 243 8.30 -1.92 11.07
C GLN A 243 6.81 -1.57 11.19
N ARG A 244 6.32 -0.65 10.36
CA ARG A 244 4.91 -0.27 10.33
C ARG A 244 4.21 -0.90 9.12
N TRP A 245 2.94 -1.28 9.32
CA TRP A 245 2.12 -1.95 8.30
C TRP A 245 2.75 -3.21 7.70
N ALA A 246 3.64 -3.86 8.45
CA ALA A 246 4.18 -5.14 8.04
C ALA A 246 3.18 -6.27 8.33
N TYR A 247 3.04 -7.16 7.37
CA TYR A 247 2.32 -8.43 7.50
C TYR A 247 3.34 -9.58 7.33
N PRO A 248 4.28 -9.73 8.28
CA PRO A 248 5.41 -10.62 8.12
C PRO A 248 4.98 -12.08 8.13
N ILE A 249 5.68 -12.87 7.32
CA ILE A 249 5.58 -14.33 7.35
C ILE A 249 6.90 -14.87 7.93
N TYR A 250 6.80 -15.62 8.99
CA TYR A 250 7.95 -16.30 9.59
C TYR A 250 8.45 -17.42 8.67
N ILE A 251 9.71 -17.33 8.25
CA ILE A 251 10.35 -18.38 7.48
C ILE A 251 10.92 -19.42 8.45
N ASN A 252 10.15 -20.46 8.67
CA ASN A 252 10.51 -21.52 9.59
C ASN A 252 11.56 -22.47 8.99
N HIS A 253 12.63 -22.72 9.73
CA HIS A 253 13.39 -23.96 9.55
C HIS A 253 12.61 -25.06 10.27
N THR A 254 11.97 -25.92 9.50
CA THR A 254 11.08 -26.98 9.96
C THR A 254 11.74 -27.84 11.05
N SER A 255 11.35 -27.65 12.31
CA SER A 255 11.49 -28.64 13.35
C SER A 255 10.13 -29.31 13.60
N SER A 256 10.12 -30.60 13.82
CA SER A 256 8.93 -31.38 14.15
C SER A 256 8.23 -30.89 15.44
N ASP A 257 8.94 -30.13 16.27
CA ASP A 257 8.49 -29.69 17.62
C ASP A 257 8.24 -28.19 17.64
N SER A 258 7.24 -27.72 16.87
CA SER A 258 6.86 -26.31 16.89
C SER A 258 5.93 -26.00 18.06
N ILE A 259 6.23 -24.92 18.79
CA ILE A 259 5.42 -24.39 19.90
C ILE A 259 4.82 -23.04 19.53
N GLN A 260 3.76 -22.66 20.21
CA GLN A 260 3.17 -21.32 20.03
C GLN A 260 4.21 -20.27 20.40
N THR A 261 4.47 -19.32 19.49
CA THR A 261 5.52 -18.32 19.63
C THR A 261 4.96 -16.95 19.38
N ILE A 262 5.25 -16.04 20.30
CA ILE A 262 4.93 -14.62 20.17
C ILE A 262 6.24 -13.86 20.01
N PHE A 263 6.42 -13.21 18.87
CA PHE A 263 7.56 -12.34 18.61
C PHE A 263 7.24 -10.90 19.00
N TYR A 264 8.05 -10.34 19.89
CA TYR A 264 8.01 -8.94 20.30
C TYR A 264 9.22 -8.17 19.78
N GLY A 265 9.06 -6.88 19.55
CA GLY A 265 10.18 -5.96 19.39
C GLY A 265 10.85 -5.63 20.74
N CYS A 266 12.00 -4.95 20.67
CA CYS A 266 12.84 -4.62 21.83
C CYS A 266 12.47 -3.32 22.54
N SER A 267 11.39 -2.63 22.17
CA SER A 267 10.95 -1.44 22.89
C SER A 267 10.30 -1.80 24.24
N CYS A 268 10.22 -0.84 25.15
CA CYS A 268 9.57 -1.04 26.44
C CYS A 268 8.04 -0.90 26.38
N CYS A 269 7.43 -1.22 25.26
CA CYS A 269 5.97 -1.13 25.06
C CYS A 269 5.36 -2.52 24.87
N GLU A 270 4.36 -2.87 25.67
CA GLU A 270 3.61 -4.11 25.54
C GLU A 270 2.90 -4.28 24.16
N THR A 271 2.66 -3.17 23.46
CA THR A 271 2.08 -3.17 22.12
C THR A 271 3.09 -3.38 21.01
N ASP A 272 4.38 -3.59 21.33
CA ASP A 272 5.43 -3.88 20.33
C ASP A 272 5.39 -5.34 19.85
N LEU A 273 4.19 -5.91 19.75
CA LEU A 273 3.92 -7.23 19.25
C LEU A 273 4.12 -7.26 17.74
N TYR A 274 5.03 -8.12 17.27
CA TYR A 274 5.38 -8.22 15.86
C TYR A 274 4.58 -9.30 15.13
N LEU A 275 4.62 -10.53 15.64
CA LEU A 275 3.93 -11.66 15.01
C LEU A 275 3.61 -12.74 16.07
N GLU A 276 2.45 -13.35 15.96
CA GLU A 276 2.09 -14.59 16.66
C GLU A 276 2.02 -15.73 15.64
N THR A 277 2.77 -16.83 15.90
CA THR A 277 2.84 -17.98 15.00
C THR A 277 3.33 -19.22 15.74
N ARG A 278 3.65 -20.29 15.03
CA ARG A 278 4.36 -21.46 15.57
C ARG A 278 5.80 -21.47 15.10
N ALA A 279 6.73 -21.67 16.01
CA ALA A 279 8.17 -21.79 15.72
C ALA A 279 8.80 -22.94 16.52
N GLY A 280 9.96 -23.41 16.10
CA GLY A 280 10.77 -24.29 16.91
C GLY A 280 11.19 -23.62 18.23
N LYS A 281 11.73 -24.40 19.16
CA LYS A 281 12.25 -23.84 20.43
C LYS A 281 13.43 -22.92 20.15
N LEU A 282 13.27 -21.65 20.54
CA LEU A 282 14.23 -20.58 20.31
C LEU A 282 15.17 -20.38 21.51
N LYS A 283 16.33 -19.80 21.23
CA LYS A 283 17.30 -19.35 22.25
C LYS A 283 17.87 -17.99 21.87
N ILE A 284 18.42 -17.31 22.86
CA ILE A 284 19.11 -16.04 22.65
C ILE A 284 20.25 -16.22 21.64
N GLY A 285 20.30 -15.31 20.66
CA GLY A 285 21.28 -15.33 19.59
C GLY A 285 20.80 -16.02 18.30
N ASP A 286 19.68 -16.72 18.32
CA ASP A 286 19.12 -17.34 17.10
C ASP A 286 18.82 -16.29 16.05
N GLU A 287 19.16 -16.58 14.80
CA GLU A 287 18.86 -15.73 13.64
C GLU A 287 17.48 -16.07 13.12
N ILE A 288 16.68 -15.03 12.95
CA ILE A 288 15.28 -15.12 12.50
C ILE A 288 15.13 -14.40 11.19
N VAL A 289 14.37 -14.98 10.27
CA VAL A 289 14.03 -14.38 8.98
C VAL A 289 12.52 -14.30 8.84
N PHE A 290 12.06 -13.13 8.45
CA PHE A 290 10.67 -12.90 8.03
C PHE A 290 10.64 -12.47 6.56
N SER A 291 9.66 -12.94 5.81
CA SER A 291 9.35 -12.47 4.46
C SER A 291 8.11 -11.56 4.47
N ASN A 292 7.71 -11.12 3.30
CA ASN A 292 6.57 -10.23 3.07
C ASN A 292 6.70 -8.91 3.86
N ILE A 293 7.88 -8.30 3.82
CA ILE A 293 8.17 -7.03 4.49
C ILE A 293 7.75 -5.88 3.60
N SER A 294 6.88 -5.03 4.15
CA SER A 294 6.36 -3.86 3.45
C SER A 294 7.40 -2.75 3.27
N PRO A 295 7.52 -2.16 2.08
CA PRO A 295 8.41 -1.03 1.83
C PRO A 295 7.97 0.26 2.54
N TYR A 296 6.74 0.36 3.03
CA TYR A 296 6.31 1.45 3.91
C TYR A 296 7.18 1.59 5.15
N SER A 297 7.73 0.47 5.63
CA SER A 297 8.63 0.44 6.79
C SER A 297 9.92 1.24 6.56
N TYR A 298 10.39 1.35 5.32
CA TYR A 298 11.56 2.15 4.97
C TYR A 298 11.39 3.64 5.35
N GLN A 299 10.23 4.23 5.06
CA GLN A 299 9.94 5.61 5.40
C GLN A 299 9.51 5.80 6.87
N TRP A 300 9.08 4.74 7.52
CA TRP A 300 8.67 4.76 8.94
C TRP A 300 9.83 4.54 9.91
N ASN A 301 10.98 4.17 9.45
CA ASN A 301 12.15 3.82 10.26
C ASN A 301 12.60 4.98 11.16
N THR A 302 12.34 4.86 12.45
CA THR A 302 12.56 5.90 13.46
C THR A 302 13.42 5.37 14.60
N SER A 303 13.86 6.27 15.51
CA SER A 303 14.57 5.91 16.73
C SER A 303 13.68 6.00 17.99
N PHE A 304 12.40 5.69 17.85
CA PHE A 304 11.49 5.66 18.99
C PHE A 304 12.05 4.78 20.13
N ASN A 305 11.94 5.24 21.37
CA ASN A 305 12.46 4.57 22.58
C ASN A 305 13.99 4.31 22.56
N GLY A 306 14.74 5.08 21.76
CA GLY A 306 16.19 4.89 21.62
C GLY A 306 16.59 3.64 20.84
N VAL A 307 15.66 2.97 20.18
CA VAL A 307 15.95 1.81 19.31
C VAL A 307 16.76 2.30 18.12
N ASN A 308 17.76 1.51 17.74
CA ASN A 308 18.57 1.82 16.56
C ASN A 308 17.74 1.79 15.28
N LEU A 309 18.08 2.67 14.33
CA LEU A 309 17.54 2.59 12.99
C LEU A 309 17.86 1.23 12.36
N MET A 310 16.91 0.69 11.63
CA MET A 310 17.09 -0.54 10.86
C MET A 310 17.80 -0.23 9.54
N GLU A 311 18.67 -1.12 9.12
CA GLU A 311 19.32 -1.05 7.81
C GLU A 311 18.37 -1.52 6.71
N TYR A 312 18.30 -0.78 5.59
CA TYR A 312 17.50 -1.12 4.42
C TYR A 312 18.39 -1.22 3.19
N ASN A 313 18.43 -2.38 2.58
CA ASN A 313 19.25 -2.70 1.41
C ASN A 313 18.35 -3.02 0.23
N PHE A 314 18.47 -2.26 -0.84
CA PHE A 314 17.79 -2.50 -2.11
C PHE A 314 18.79 -3.11 -3.08
N LYS A 315 18.62 -4.41 -3.35
CA LYS A 315 19.61 -5.21 -4.10
C LYS A 315 19.10 -5.48 -5.51
N MET A 316 19.98 -5.25 -6.46
CA MET A 316 19.80 -5.66 -7.85
C MET A 316 21.02 -6.51 -8.21
N ASP A 317 20.79 -7.80 -8.48
CA ASP A 317 21.88 -8.64 -8.98
C ASP A 317 22.27 -8.15 -10.38
N ASN A 318 23.51 -7.78 -10.55
CA ASN A 318 24.08 -7.54 -11.87
C ASN A 318 24.10 -8.87 -12.63
N LYS A 319 23.17 -9.03 -13.59
CA LYS A 319 23.24 -10.13 -14.56
C LYS A 319 24.35 -9.89 -15.57
#